data_c2978cf19478d0633dfe054e3b9adc2f
#
_entry.id   c2978cf19478d0633dfe054e3b9adc2f
#
_cell.length_a   1.000
_cell.length_b   1.000
_cell.length_c   1.000
_cell.angle_alpha   90.00
_cell.angle_beta   90.00
_cell.angle_gamma   90.00
#
_symmetry.space_group_name_H-M   'P 1'
#
loop_
_entity.id
_entity.type
_entity.pdbx_description
1 polymer ?
#
loop_
_entity_poly.entity_id
_entity_poly.type
_entity_poly.pdbx_seq_one_letter_code
_entity_poly.pdbx_strand_id
1 'polypeptide(L)'
;MIENSPEKSPKVLFLYYSFSGQTGVLVNRMAAGLKEQGVEVFFEKLKPVKHLGFPTSGFMKTCALMFVTFFRKRVPIKELSFRCRQEFDLVILSGPTWSYNPSGPILAFLDRDGREVLEGRDVIPLISCRGYWRSHWWGLGKMLNQCGANIVNLITFSHPNPEPWRTIGVFLTIAGKNPERSSFFGKNYTRFGHTNDQMEEAHRFGTLLGEAIRRKTPIYKIDFQTRQALP
;
A
#
# COMPACT_ATOMS: atom_id res chain seq x y z
N MET A 1 -33.45 31.26 10.63
CA MET A 1 -32.14 31.15 9.94
C MET A 1 -31.42 29.98 10.57
N ILE A 2 -31.28 28.89 9.83
CA ILE A 2 -30.50 27.72 10.30
C ILE A 2 -29.05 28.08 10.00
N GLU A 3 -28.27 28.34 11.03
CA GLU A 3 -26.82 28.53 10.91
C GLU A 3 -26.23 27.22 10.38
N ASN A 4 -25.84 27.21 9.10
CA ASN A 4 -25.03 26.15 8.51
C ASN A 4 -23.67 26.22 9.19
N SER A 5 -23.46 25.45 10.25
CA SER A 5 -22.10 25.18 10.74
C SER A 5 -21.26 24.66 9.56
N PRO A 6 -20.06 25.19 9.32
CA PRO A 6 -19.23 24.71 8.21
C PRO A 6 -19.02 23.20 8.35
N GLU A 7 -19.50 22.44 7.39
CA GLU A 7 -19.35 20.98 7.38
C GLU A 7 -17.85 20.67 7.43
N LYS A 8 -17.42 20.00 8.50
CA LYS A 8 -16.01 19.69 8.74
C LYS A 8 -15.49 18.83 7.60
N SER A 9 -14.39 19.28 6.98
CA SER A 9 -13.77 18.52 5.87
C SER A 9 -13.43 17.09 6.33
N PRO A 10 -13.79 16.08 5.54
CA PRO A 10 -13.45 14.69 5.85
C PRO A 10 -11.95 14.48 5.94
N LYS A 11 -11.50 13.60 6.83
CA LYS A 11 -10.08 13.32 7.10
C LYS A 11 -9.72 11.90 6.74
N VAL A 12 -8.69 11.73 5.92
CA VAL A 12 -8.17 10.42 5.53
C VAL A 12 -6.71 10.29 5.95
N LEU A 13 -6.39 9.20 6.65
CA LEU A 13 -5.01 8.85 7.01
C LEU A 13 -4.46 7.80 6.05
N PHE A 14 -3.36 8.11 5.36
CA PHE A 14 -2.49 7.12 4.73
C PHE A 14 -1.42 6.67 5.71
N LEU A 15 -1.53 5.45 6.19
CA LEU A 15 -0.52 4.78 6.98
C LEU A 15 0.19 3.77 6.08
N TYR A 16 1.50 3.96 5.81
CA TYR A 16 2.12 3.18 4.75
C TYR A 16 3.60 2.87 4.97
N TYR A 17 4.02 1.76 4.39
CA TYR A 17 5.41 1.43 4.19
C TYR A 17 5.74 1.34 2.71
N SER A 18 6.91 1.85 2.31
CA SER A 18 7.39 1.78 0.93
C SER A 18 8.89 1.47 0.92
N PHE A 19 9.27 0.32 0.37
CA PHE A 19 10.66 -0.15 0.32
C PHE A 19 11.42 0.43 -0.88
N SER A 20 10.84 0.28 -2.07
CA SER A 20 11.44 0.72 -3.34
C SER A 20 10.84 2.03 -3.88
N GLY A 21 10.02 2.72 -3.10
CA GLY A 21 9.29 3.92 -3.55
C GLY A 21 7.94 3.64 -4.20
N GLN A 22 7.67 2.44 -4.72
CA GLN A 22 6.49 2.13 -5.52
C GLN A 22 5.15 2.36 -4.78
N THR A 23 5.02 1.83 -3.56
CA THR A 23 3.83 2.07 -2.73
C THR A 23 3.63 3.56 -2.44
N GLY A 24 4.72 4.30 -2.21
CA GLY A 24 4.66 5.74 -1.96
C GLY A 24 4.12 6.54 -3.14
N VAL A 25 4.45 6.12 -4.37
CA VAL A 25 3.90 6.77 -5.59
C VAL A 25 2.39 6.55 -5.69
N LEU A 26 1.90 5.32 -5.49
CA LEU A 26 0.45 5.03 -5.49
C LEU A 26 -0.28 5.84 -4.42
N VAL A 27 0.25 5.87 -3.19
CA VAL A 27 -0.29 6.65 -2.07
C VAL A 27 -0.40 8.13 -2.43
N ASN A 28 0.65 8.72 -3.00
CA ASN A 28 0.63 10.14 -3.38
C ASN A 28 -0.37 10.43 -4.50
N ARG A 29 -0.53 9.53 -5.48
CA ARG A 29 -1.50 9.69 -6.56
C ARG A 29 -2.94 9.60 -6.05
N MET A 30 -3.26 8.63 -5.19
CA MET A 30 -4.57 8.55 -4.54
C MET A 30 -4.86 9.76 -3.66
N ALA A 31 -3.86 10.22 -2.90
CA ALA A 31 -3.99 11.40 -2.06
C ALA A 31 -4.29 12.67 -2.89
N ALA A 32 -3.73 12.79 -4.10
CA ALA A 32 -4.05 13.90 -5.00
C ALA A 32 -5.54 13.89 -5.38
N GLY A 33 -6.08 12.74 -5.83
CA GLY A 33 -7.49 12.62 -6.17
C GLY A 33 -8.44 12.89 -4.99
N LEU A 34 -8.09 12.44 -3.77
CA LEU A 34 -8.85 12.75 -2.54
C LEU A 34 -8.87 14.26 -2.25
N LYS A 35 -7.70 14.93 -2.36
CA LYS A 35 -7.58 16.36 -2.09
C LYS A 35 -8.39 17.20 -3.07
N GLU A 36 -8.44 16.83 -4.34
CA GLU A 36 -9.28 17.49 -5.35
C GLU A 36 -10.77 17.45 -5.01
N GLN A 37 -11.18 16.45 -4.21
CA GLN A 37 -12.52 16.33 -3.66
C GLN A 37 -12.72 17.05 -2.32
N GLY A 38 -11.76 17.85 -1.86
CA GLY A 38 -11.86 18.61 -0.60
C GLY A 38 -11.64 17.75 0.66
N VAL A 39 -11.03 16.58 0.54
CA VAL A 39 -10.67 15.72 1.67
C VAL A 39 -9.33 16.15 2.25
N GLU A 40 -9.26 16.29 3.56
CA GLU A 40 -8.01 16.55 4.28
C GLU A 40 -7.21 15.25 4.41
N VAL A 41 -5.99 15.22 3.85
CA VAL A 41 -5.18 13.99 3.78
C VAL A 41 -3.96 14.09 4.68
N PHE A 42 -3.78 13.09 5.51
CA PHE A 42 -2.66 12.91 6.43
C PHE A 42 -1.80 11.72 6.02
N PHE A 43 -0.51 11.81 6.29
CA PHE A 43 0.45 10.76 5.95
C PHE A 43 1.24 10.32 7.18
N GLU A 44 1.28 9.02 7.42
CA GLU A 44 2.18 8.38 8.36
C GLU A 44 2.99 7.31 7.64
N LYS A 45 4.27 7.59 7.43
CA LYS A 45 5.19 6.63 6.82
C LYS A 45 5.86 5.79 7.89
N LEU A 46 5.61 4.49 7.90
CA LEU A 46 6.28 3.56 8.80
C LEU A 46 7.78 3.55 8.51
N LYS A 47 8.58 3.87 9.53
CA LYS A 47 10.05 3.97 9.44
C LYS A 47 10.67 2.82 10.20
N PRO A 48 11.34 1.85 9.56
CA PRO A 48 12.11 0.84 10.26
C PRO A 48 13.16 1.47 11.21
N VAL A 49 13.35 0.86 12.39
CA VAL A 49 14.39 1.29 13.33
C VAL A 49 15.78 1.16 12.69
N LYS A 50 16.04 0.03 12.02
CA LYS A 50 17.24 -0.17 11.20
C LYS A 50 16.86 0.08 9.75
N HIS A 51 17.60 0.97 9.08
CA HIS A 51 17.37 1.28 7.68
C HIS A 51 17.52 0.03 6.81
N LEU A 52 16.49 -0.25 6.00
CA LEU A 52 16.52 -1.30 5.00
C LEU A 52 16.94 -0.66 3.67
N GLY A 53 18.16 -0.94 3.22
CA GLY A 53 18.65 -0.44 1.94
C GLY A 53 17.94 -1.06 0.74
N PHE A 54 17.59 -0.24 -0.24
CA PHE A 54 17.16 -0.69 -1.55
C PHE A 54 18.07 -0.04 -2.62
N PRO A 55 18.62 -0.83 -3.53
CA PRO A 55 18.64 -2.31 -3.60
C PRO A 55 19.45 -2.94 -2.46
N THR A 56 19.30 -4.26 -2.25
CA THR A 56 19.94 -5.01 -1.15
C THR A 56 21.45 -5.24 -1.34
N SER A 57 22.03 -4.76 -2.44
CA SER A 57 23.46 -4.91 -2.80
C SER A 57 23.97 -6.36 -2.82
N GLY A 58 23.21 -7.28 -3.44
CA GLY A 58 23.72 -8.60 -3.78
C GLY A 58 22.71 -9.73 -3.70
N PHE A 59 22.99 -10.78 -4.49
CA PHE A 59 22.12 -11.94 -4.65
C PHE A 59 21.87 -12.68 -3.33
N MET A 60 22.92 -12.97 -2.56
CA MET A 60 22.78 -13.71 -1.29
C MET A 60 21.97 -12.93 -0.26
N LYS A 61 22.15 -11.62 -0.17
CA LYS A 61 21.34 -10.78 0.73
C LYS A 61 19.88 -10.74 0.31
N THR A 62 19.61 -10.73 -1.00
CA THR A 62 18.25 -10.79 -1.53
C THR A 62 17.60 -12.14 -1.20
N CYS A 63 18.30 -13.26 -1.38
CA CYS A 63 17.81 -14.59 -0.99
C CYS A 63 17.52 -14.67 0.52
N ALA A 64 18.43 -14.18 1.35
CA ALA A 64 18.22 -14.12 2.80
C ALA A 64 17.02 -13.26 3.18
N LEU A 65 16.84 -12.09 2.54
CA LEU A 65 15.68 -11.24 2.74
C LEU A 65 14.39 -11.98 2.34
N MET A 66 14.36 -12.63 1.19
CA MET A 66 13.18 -13.40 0.74
C MET A 66 12.85 -14.54 1.70
N PHE A 67 13.85 -15.26 2.19
CA PHE A 67 13.68 -16.34 3.15
C PHE A 67 13.04 -15.82 4.45
N VAL A 68 13.61 -14.79 5.08
CA VAL A 68 13.08 -14.27 6.34
C VAL A 68 11.69 -13.63 6.19
N THR A 69 11.40 -13.05 5.04
CA THR A 69 10.09 -12.44 4.77
C THR A 69 9.01 -13.50 4.48
N PHE A 70 9.40 -14.65 3.93
CA PHE A 70 8.50 -15.78 3.78
C PHE A 70 7.97 -16.27 5.14
N PHE A 71 8.81 -16.29 6.17
CA PHE A 71 8.41 -16.60 7.55
C PHE A 71 7.81 -15.40 8.31
N ARG A 72 7.35 -14.39 7.61
CA ARG A 72 6.64 -13.23 8.17
C ARG A 72 7.43 -12.51 9.26
N LYS A 73 8.76 -12.41 9.12
CA LYS A 73 9.60 -11.71 10.10
C LYS A 73 9.16 -10.25 10.23
N ARG A 74 8.88 -9.85 11.47
CA ARG A 74 8.59 -8.46 11.80
C ARG A 74 9.85 -7.62 11.70
N VAL A 75 9.68 -6.43 11.18
CA VAL A 75 10.73 -5.41 11.13
C VAL A 75 10.34 -4.29 12.09
N PRO A 76 11.05 -4.13 13.23
CA PRO A 76 10.74 -3.09 14.19
C PRO A 76 10.70 -1.71 13.53
N ILE A 77 9.67 -0.94 13.87
CA ILE A 77 9.44 0.42 13.39
C ILE A 77 9.62 1.44 14.51
N LYS A 78 9.98 2.66 14.13
CA LYS A 78 9.99 3.80 15.04
C LYS A 78 8.58 4.08 15.55
N GLU A 79 8.47 4.86 16.60
CA GLU A 79 7.17 5.31 17.10
C GLU A 79 6.41 6.09 16.03
N LEU A 80 5.08 5.94 16.05
CA LEU A 80 4.19 6.69 15.18
C LEU A 80 4.08 8.14 15.68
N SER A 81 3.77 9.05 14.78
CA SER A 81 3.42 10.40 15.17
C SER A 81 2.11 10.40 15.96
N PHE A 82 1.98 11.34 16.91
CA PHE A 82 0.75 11.51 17.69
C PHE A 82 -0.49 11.73 16.83
N ARG A 83 -0.30 12.22 15.59
CA ARG A 83 -1.39 12.46 14.64
C ARG A 83 -2.18 11.21 14.27
N CYS A 84 -1.55 10.02 14.31
CA CYS A 84 -2.25 8.75 14.01
C CYS A 84 -3.36 8.40 15.00
N ARG A 85 -3.36 9.03 16.18
CA ARG A 85 -4.35 8.84 17.25
C ARG A 85 -5.57 9.75 17.14
N GLN A 86 -5.56 10.67 16.14
CA GLN A 86 -6.70 11.55 15.89
C GLN A 86 -7.85 10.78 15.23
N GLU A 87 -9.02 11.39 15.21
CA GLU A 87 -10.20 10.91 14.50
C GLU A 87 -10.00 11.04 12.97
N PHE A 88 -10.26 9.96 12.22
CA PHE A 88 -10.26 9.91 10.77
C PHE A 88 -11.53 9.23 10.27
N ASP A 89 -12.07 9.74 9.16
CA ASP A 89 -13.22 9.13 8.49
C ASP A 89 -12.83 7.86 7.74
N LEU A 90 -11.54 7.72 7.38
CA LEU A 90 -11.00 6.55 6.71
C LEU A 90 -9.50 6.42 6.95
N VAL A 91 -9.03 5.19 7.14
CA VAL A 91 -7.60 4.86 7.17
C VAL A 91 -7.26 4.00 5.95
N ILE A 92 -6.26 4.40 5.17
CA ILE A 92 -5.73 3.60 4.05
C ILE A 92 -4.40 3.00 4.49
N LEU A 93 -4.40 1.70 4.79
CA LEU A 93 -3.19 0.98 5.19
C LEU A 93 -2.49 0.41 3.96
N SER A 94 -1.32 0.95 3.62
CA SER A 94 -0.64 0.62 2.36
C SER A 94 0.72 -0.04 2.58
N GLY A 95 0.98 -1.11 1.83
CA GLY A 95 2.29 -1.76 1.89
C GLY A 95 2.58 -2.70 0.73
N PRO A 96 3.88 -2.99 0.49
CA PRO A 96 4.28 -3.96 -0.50
C PRO A 96 4.10 -5.39 0.01
N THR A 97 3.88 -6.31 -0.94
CA THR A 97 3.94 -7.74 -0.68
C THR A 97 5.38 -8.22 -0.62
N TRP A 98 5.77 -8.86 0.47
CA TRP A 98 7.05 -9.53 0.64
C TRP A 98 6.85 -11.03 0.79
N SER A 99 7.38 -11.80 -0.16
CA SER A 99 7.27 -13.28 -0.16
C SER A 99 5.86 -13.76 0.22
N TYR A 100 4.87 -13.27 -0.53
CA TYR A 100 3.42 -13.58 -0.38
C TYR A 100 2.75 -13.00 0.89
N ASN A 101 3.45 -12.27 1.73
CA ASN A 101 2.97 -11.73 3.00
C ASN A 101 2.94 -10.20 3.02
N PRO A 102 2.23 -9.56 3.96
CA PRO A 102 2.46 -8.16 4.28
C PRO A 102 3.92 -7.93 4.65
N SER A 103 4.46 -6.77 4.30
CA SER A 103 5.85 -6.44 4.60
C SER A 103 6.11 -6.39 6.12
N GLY A 104 7.34 -6.71 6.53
CA GLY A 104 7.73 -6.77 7.93
C GLY A 104 7.40 -5.53 8.76
N PRO A 105 7.55 -4.28 8.24
CA PRO A 105 7.12 -3.07 8.93
C PRO A 105 5.60 -2.98 9.13
N ILE A 106 4.79 -3.42 8.15
CA ILE A 106 3.32 -3.50 8.29
C ILE A 106 2.95 -4.52 9.37
N LEU A 107 3.59 -5.69 9.38
CA LEU A 107 3.36 -6.71 10.42
C LEU A 107 3.71 -6.17 11.81
N ALA A 108 4.84 -5.47 11.94
CA ALA A 108 5.25 -4.87 13.21
C ALA A 108 4.29 -3.77 13.70
N PHE A 109 3.76 -2.96 12.78
CA PHE A 109 2.73 -1.97 13.09
C PHE A 109 1.46 -2.64 13.63
N LEU A 110 0.94 -3.66 12.93
CA LEU A 110 -0.28 -4.35 13.33
C LEU A 110 -0.15 -5.05 14.69
N ASP A 111 1.03 -5.63 14.98
CA ASP A 111 1.28 -6.28 16.27
C ASP A 111 1.40 -5.28 17.43
N ARG A 112 1.97 -4.07 17.21
CA ARG A 112 2.28 -3.10 18.28
C ARG A 112 1.20 -2.04 18.47
N ASP A 113 0.83 -1.37 17.36
CA ASP A 113 -0.02 -0.18 17.37
C ASP A 113 -1.37 -0.40 16.68
N GLY A 114 -1.52 -1.54 15.97
CA GLY A 114 -2.65 -1.78 15.06
C GLY A 114 -3.99 -1.64 15.76
N ARG A 115 -4.15 -2.19 16.96
CA ARG A 115 -5.40 -2.09 17.71
C ARG A 115 -5.69 -0.64 18.11
N GLU A 116 -4.71 0.07 18.69
CA GLU A 116 -4.88 1.45 19.13
C GLU A 116 -5.28 2.38 17.96
N VAL A 117 -4.71 2.14 16.77
CA VAL A 117 -4.91 3.02 15.62
C VAL A 117 -6.12 2.62 14.76
N LEU A 118 -6.52 1.35 14.74
CA LEU A 118 -7.50 0.85 13.77
C LEU A 118 -8.82 0.37 14.38
N GLU A 119 -8.92 0.16 15.71
CA GLU A 119 -10.13 -0.35 16.35
C GLU A 119 -11.33 0.55 16.07
N GLY A 120 -12.40 -0.05 15.53
CA GLY A 120 -13.65 0.63 15.18
C GLY A 120 -13.59 1.58 13.99
N ARG A 121 -12.44 1.71 13.33
CA ARG A 121 -12.27 2.63 12.18
C ARG A 121 -12.49 1.93 10.85
N ASP A 122 -13.02 2.67 9.89
CA ASP A 122 -13.09 2.23 8.51
C ASP A 122 -11.68 2.16 7.91
N VAL A 123 -11.34 1.00 7.34
CA VAL A 123 -10.01 0.72 6.81
C VAL A 123 -10.09 0.17 5.39
N ILE A 124 -9.28 0.71 4.50
CA ILE A 124 -9.01 0.15 3.18
C ILE A 124 -7.55 -0.27 3.10
N PRO A 125 -7.26 -1.57 2.97
CA PRO A 125 -5.94 -2.03 2.59
C PRO A 125 -5.62 -1.65 1.14
N LEU A 126 -4.42 -1.08 0.90
CA LEU A 126 -3.87 -0.88 -0.42
C LEU A 126 -2.63 -1.74 -0.59
N ILE A 127 -2.74 -2.78 -1.39
CA ILE A 127 -1.69 -3.78 -1.62
C ILE A 127 -0.95 -3.46 -2.93
N SER A 128 0.35 -3.20 -2.82
CA SER A 128 1.26 -3.13 -3.97
C SER A 128 2.02 -4.44 -4.08
N CYS A 129 1.83 -5.22 -5.15
CA CYS A 129 2.36 -6.58 -5.24
C CYS A 129 2.92 -6.92 -6.63
N ARG A 130 3.59 -8.08 -6.72
CA ARG A 130 3.96 -8.66 -8.00
C ARG A 130 2.78 -9.32 -8.73
N GLY A 131 1.81 -9.89 -7.99
CA GLY A 131 0.68 -10.61 -8.55
C GLY A 131 0.03 -11.62 -7.59
N TYR A 132 0.70 -11.95 -6.50
CA TYR A 132 0.21 -12.94 -5.51
C TYR A 132 -0.48 -12.26 -4.34
N TRP A 133 -1.35 -11.29 -4.61
CA TRP A 133 -2.00 -10.46 -3.61
C TRP A 133 -2.99 -11.23 -2.72
N ARG A 134 -3.58 -12.33 -3.22
CA ARG A 134 -4.57 -13.10 -2.45
C ARG A 134 -4.00 -13.68 -1.16
N SER A 135 -2.78 -14.22 -1.22
CA SER A 135 -2.09 -14.75 -0.02
C SER A 135 -1.75 -13.62 0.96
N HIS A 136 -1.28 -12.47 0.46
CA HIS A 136 -1.05 -11.28 1.27
C HIS A 136 -2.36 -10.81 1.93
N TRP A 137 -3.43 -10.69 1.15
CA TRP A 137 -4.74 -10.27 1.62
C TRP A 137 -5.28 -11.19 2.73
N TRP A 138 -5.22 -12.49 2.53
CA TRP A 138 -5.66 -13.45 3.54
C TRP A 138 -4.96 -13.24 4.89
N GLY A 139 -3.64 -13.07 4.88
CA GLY A 139 -2.87 -12.80 6.10
C GLY A 139 -3.12 -11.44 6.71
N LEU A 140 -3.26 -10.40 5.86
CA LEU A 140 -3.51 -9.02 6.27
C LEU A 140 -4.92 -8.86 6.86
N GLY A 141 -5.94 -9.38 6.17
CA GLY A 141 -7.34 -9.30 6.61
C GLY A 141 -7.56 -9.93 7.98
N LYS A 142 -6.93 -11.10 8.25
CA LYS A 142 -6.97 -11.72 9.58
C LYS A 142 -6.41 -10.80 10.67
N MET A 143 -5.27 -10.16 10.41
CA MET A 143 -4.64 -9.25 11.39
C MET A 143 -5.47 -7.96 11.58
N LEU A 144 -6.03 -7.40 10.51
CA LEU A 144 -6.91 -6.23 10.61
C LEU A 144 -8.15 -6.52 11.45
N ASN A 145 -8.78 -7.68 11.25
CA ASN A 145 -9.90 -8.12 12.09
C ASN A 145 -9.49 -8.30 13.55
N GLN A 146 -8.29 -8.82 13.83
CA GLN A 146 -7.74 -8.92 15.19
C GLN A 146 -7.48 -7.55 15.83
N CYS A 147 -7.18 -6.52 15.02
CA CYS A 147 -7.07 -5.15 15.47
C CYS A 147 -8.43 -4.44 15.65
N GLY A 148 -9.54 -5.09 15.33
CA GLY A 148 -10.88 -4.48 15.42
C GLY A 148 -11.19 -3.48 14.31
N ALA A 149 -10.46 -3.54 13.18
CA ALA A 149 -10.69 -2.67 12.03
C ALA A 149 -11.97 -3.03 11.28
N ASN A 150 -12.72 -2.02 10.84
CA ASN A 150 -13.86 -2.19 9.94
C ASN A 150 -13.37 -2.13 8.48
N ILE A 151 -13.18 -3.28 7.84
CA ILE A 151 -12.65 -3.33 6.46
C ILE A 151 -13.78 -3.02 5.49
N VAL A 152 -13.74 -1.85 4.85
CA VAL A 152 -14.82 -1.36 3.99
C VAL A 152 -14.60 -1.63 2.50
N ASN A 153 -13.35 -1.88 2.07
CA ASN A 153 -13.02 -2.29 0.70
C ASN A 153 -11.56 -2.78 0.64
N LEU A 154 -11.07 -3.14 -0.56
CA LEU A 154 -9.70 -3.56 -0.84
C LEU A 154 -9.20 -2.96 -2.15
N ILE A 155 -8.04 -2.35 -2.14
CA ILE A 155 -7.36 -1.85 -3.33
C ILE A 155 -6.09 -2.65 -3.57
N THR A 156 -5.90 -3.10 -4.80
CA THR A 156 -4.71 -3.88 -5.17
C THR A 156 -4.14 -3.38 -6.49
N PHE A 157 -2.82 -3.14 -6.51
CA PHE A 157 -2.06 -2.88 -7.72
C PHE A 157 -1.02 -3.98 -7.92
N SER A 158 -1.07 -4.64 -9.06
CA SER A 158 -0.10 -5.67 -9.42
C SER A 158 0.90 -5.19 -10.44
N HIS A 159 2.08 -5.79 -10.44
CA HIS A 159 3.14 -5.48 -11.38
C HIS A 159 2.73 -5.85 -12.82
N PRO A 160 2.98 -5.00 -13.83
CA PRO A 160 2.42 -5.17 -15.18
C PRO A 160 3.09 -6.27 -16.02
N ASN A 161 4.34 -6.64 -15.71
CA ASN A 161 5.05 -7.60 -16.52
C ASN A 161 4.52 -9.04 -16.33
N PRO A 162 4.55 -9.90 -17.37
CA PRO A 162 4.10 -11.29 -17.27
C PRO A 162 5.09 -12.19 -16.50
N GLU A 163 4.60 -13.31 -15.97
CA GLU A 163 5.45 -14.37 -15.43
C GLU A 163 6.10 -15.18 -16.58
N PRO A 164 7.32 -15.71 -16.39
CA PRO A 164 8.16 -15.66 -15.18
C PRO A 164 9.04 -14.40 -15.09
N TRP A 165 9.02 -13.55 -16.11
CA TRP A 165 9.87 -12.36 -16.25
C TRP A 165 9.68 -11.39 -15.08
N ARG A 166 8.45 -11.21 -14.64
CA ARG A 166 8.08 -10.40 -13.48
C ARG A 166 8.79 -10.85 -12.22
N THR A 167 8.72 -12.14 -11.89
CA THR A 167 9.37 -12.67 -10.68
C THR A 167 10.88 -12.54 -10.75
N ILE A 168 11.50 -12.96 -11.85
CA ILE A 168 12.95 -12.91 -12.02
C ILE A 168 13.45 -11.46 -12.11
N GLY A 169 12.77 -10.60 -12.87
CA GLY A 169 13.16 -9.20 -13.04
C GLY A 169 13.08 -8.41 -11.74
N VAL A 170 12.01 -8.57 -10.97
CA VAL A 170 11.91 -7.92 -9.64
C VAL A 170 13.00 -8.41 -8.70
N PHE A 171 13.29 -9.73 -8.67
CA PHE A 171 14.39 -10.27 -7.88
C PHE A 171 15.75 -9.65 -8.27
N LEU A 172 16.06 -9.60 -9.57
CA LEU A 172 17.28 -9.00 -10.08
C LEU A 172 17.39 -7.52 -9.72
N THR A 173 16.29 -6.77 -9.82
CA THR A 173 16.29 -5.34 -9.44
C THR A 173 16.52 -5.16 -7.94
N ILE A 174 15.92 -5.99 -7.09
CA ILE A 174 16.19 -5.97 -5.64
C ILE A 174 17.67 -6.30 -5.37
N ALA A 175 18.26 -7.22 -6.12
CA ALA A 175 19.68 -7.58 -6.02
C ALA A 175 20.65 -6.50 -6.59
N GLY A 176 20.13 -5.40 -7.12
CA GLY A 176 20.92 -4.28 -7.65
C GLY A 176 21.28 -4.42 -9.14
N LYS A 177 20.58 -5.28 -9.89
CA LYS A 177 20.75 -5.41 -11.34
C LYS A 177 19.68 -4.58 -12.08
N ASN A 178 19.93 -4.29 -13.35
CA ASN A 178 19.02 -3.56 -14.22
C ASN A 178 18.51 -4.46 -15.36
N PRO A 179 17.58 -5.39 -15.10
CA PRO A 179 17.08 -6.34 -16.10
C PRO A 179 16.40 -5.65 -17.29
N GLU A 180 15.81 -4.48 -17.09
CA GLU A 180 15.18 -3.65 -18.13
C GLU A 180 16.13 -3.27 -19.27
N ARG A 181 17.43 -3.10 -18.96
CA ARG A 181 18.46 -2.74 -19.93
C ARG A 181 19.08 -3.93 -20.65
N SER A 182 18.71 -5.13 -20.27
CA SER A 182 19.19 -6.35 -20.92
C SER A 182 18.50 -6.56 -22.27
N SER A 183 19.27 -6.86 -23.33
CA SER A 183 18.71 -7.19 -24.66
C SER A 183 17.80 -8.41 -24.65
N PHE A 184 18.05 -9.35 -23.74
CA PHE A 184 17.23 -10.56 -23.58
C PHE A 184 16.05 -10.34 -22.66
N PHE A 185 16.27 -9.79 -21.46
CA PHE A 185 15.23 -9.57 -20.46
C PHE A 185 14.30 -8.41 -20.80
N GLY A 186 14.82 -7.32 -21.33
CA GLY A 186 14.07 -6.09 -21.57
C GLY A 186 12.90 -6.22 -22.54
N LYS A 187 12.89 -7.30 -23.36
CA LYS A 187 11.75 -7.61 -24.24
C LYS A 187 10.49 -7.98 -23.48
N ASN A 188 10.62 -8.66 -22.33
CA ASN A 188 9.50 -9.18 -21.54
C ASN A 188 9.41 -8.55 -20.14
N TYR A 189 10.44 -7.81 -19.73
CA TYR A 189 10.49 -7.05 -18.48
C TYR A 189 10.84 -5.61 -18.80
N THR A 190 9.83 -4.84 -19.17
CA THR A 190 9.99 -3.49 -19.70
C THR A 190 10.16 -2.43 -18.62
N ARG A 191 9.73 -2.71 -17.39
CA ARG A 191 9.70 -1.72 -16.31
C ARG A 191 9.69 -2.37 -14.95
N PHE A 192 10.47 -1.80 -14.02
CA PHE A 192 10.31 -2.03 -12.58
C PHE A 192 9.26 -1.07 -12.01
N GLY A 193 8.22 -1.62 -11.36
CA GLY A 193 7.18 -0.83 -10.68
C GLY A 193 5.92 -0.61 -11.53
N HIS A 194 5.11 0.33 -11.07
CA HIS A 194 3.79 0.60 -11.66
C HIS A 194 3.89 1.47 -12.92
N THR A 195 2.97 1.29 -13.86
CA THR A 195 2.86 2.08 -15.09
C THR A 195 2.25 3.46 -14.83
N ASN A 196 2.32 4.35 -15.85
CA ASN A 196 1.65 5.63 -15.78
C ASN A 196 0.13 5.45 -15.69
N ASP A 197 -0.44 4.51 -16.45
CA ASP A 197 -1.87 4.18 -16.40
C ASP A 197 -2.31 3.71 -15.00
N GLN A 198 -1.45 2.92 -14.32
CA GLN A 198 -1.70 2.53 -12.93
C GLN A 198 -1.63 3.71 -11.96
N MET A 199 -0.77 4.69 -12.23
CA MET A 199 -0.69 5.90 -11.42
C MET A 199 -1.91 6.82 -11.65
N GLU A 200 -2.41 6.91 -12.88
CA GLU A 200 -3.66 7.61 -13.19
C GLU A 200 -4.86 6.89 -12.58
N GLU A 201 -4.86 5.56 -12.63
CA GLU A 201 -5.89 4.76 -11.97
C GLU A 201 -5.90 4.93 -10.45
N ALA A 202 -4.71 5.02 -9.82
CA ALA A 202 -4.61 5.32 -8.40
C ALA A 202 -5.17 6.71 -8.08
N HIS A 203 -4.93 7.71 -8.92
CA HIS A 203 -5.53 9.04 -8.80
C HIS A 203 -7.06 8.96 -8.92
N ARG A 204 -7.58 8.28 -9.95
CA ARG A 204 -9.01 8.06 -10.15
C ARG A 204 -9.66 7.37 -8.94
N PHE A 205 -9.01 6.37 -8.35
CA PHE A 205 -9.50 5.72 -7.13
C PHE A 205 -9.58 6.71 -5.95
N GLY A 206 -8.60 7.61 -5.84
CA GLY A 206 -8.65 8.69 -4.86
C GLY A 206 -9.83 9.63 -5.06
N THR A 207 -10.12 10.02 -6.30
CA THR A 207 -11.28 10.85 -6.65
C THR A 207 -12.59 10.16 -6.28
N LEU A 208 -12.77 8.89 -6.67
CA LEU A 208 -13.96 8.11 -6.34
C LEU A 208 -14.19 7.96 -4.83
N LEU A 209 -13.12 7.73 -4.08
CA LEU A 209 -13.18 7.68 -2.61
C LEU A 209 -13.58 9.02 -2.01
N GLY A 210 -12.99 10.11 -2.48
CA GLY A 210 -13.32 11.45 -2.01
C GLY A 210 -14.79 11.82 -2.28
N GLU A 211 -15.29 11.50 -3.46
CA GLU A 211 -16.71 11.65 -3.78
C GLU A 211 -17.62 10.83 -2.87
N ALA A 212 -17.26 9.55 -2.66
CA ALA A 212 -18.03 8.65 -1.81
C ALA A 212 -18.10 9.15 -0.36
N ILE A 213 -16.97 9.57 0.21
CA ILE A 213 -16.91 10.11 1.57
C ILE A 213 -17.77 11.37 1.69
N ARG A 214 -17.64 12.32 0.76
CA ARG A 214 -18.43 13.56 0.78
C ARG A 214 -19.93 13.32 0.64
N ARG A 215 -20.32 12.40 -0.25
CA ARG A 215 -21.74 12.06 -0.49
C ARG A 215 -22.28 11.06 0.52
N LYS A 216 -21.46 10.59 1.47
CA LYS A 216 -21.80 9.55 2.44
C LYS A 216 -22.35 8.29 1.76
N THR A 217 -21.81 7.97 0.57
CA THR A 217 -22.16 6.76 -0.17
C THR A 217 -21.31 5.57 0.26
N PRO A 218 -21.84 4.34 0.23
CA PRO A 218 -21.10 3.17 0.70
C PRO A 218 -19.83 2.90 -0.12
N ILE A 219 -18.67 2.95 0.52
CA ILE A 219 -17.36 2.73 -0.10
C ILE A 219 -17.24 1.31 -0.66
N TYR A 220 -17.88 0.30 -0.04
CA TYR A 220 -17.85 -1.09 -0.51
C TYR A 220 -18.48 -1.31 -1.90
N LYS A 221 -19.24 -0.33 -2.42
CA LYS A 221 -19.83 -0.38 -3.77
C LYS A 221 -18.86 0.06 -4.87
N ILE A 222 -17.72 0.67 -4.53
CA ILE A 222 -16.75 1.12 -5.52
C ILE A 222 -15.95 -0.09 -5.99
N ASP A 223 -15.88 -0.30 -7.31
CA ASP A 223 -15.02 -1.32 -7.90
C ASP A 223 -13.58 -0.80 -8.07
N PHE A 224 -12.66 -1.39 -7.33
CA PHE A 224 -11.21 -1.16 -7.43
C PHE A 224 -10.46 -2.31 -8.11
N GLN A 225 -11.18 -3.33 -8.61
CA GLN A 225 -10.59 -4.51 -9.29
C GLN A 225 -10.54 -4.29 -10.81
N THR A 226 -9.93 -3.21 -11.26
CA THR A 226 -9.87 -2.86 -12.67
C THR A 226 -8.69 -3.52 -13.39
N ARG A 227 -8.76 -3.63 -14.73
CA ARG A 227 -7.66 -4.17 -15.54
C ARG A 227 -6.40 -3.30 -15.50
N GLN A 228 -6.54 -1.99 -15.27
CA GLN A 228 -5.40 -1.09 -15.11
C GLN A 228 -4.66 -1.37 -13.80
N ALA A 229 -5.39 -1.59 -12.72
CA ALA A 229 -4.80 -1.91 -11.41
C ALA A 229 -4.22 -3.34 -11.36
N LEU A 230 -4.86 -4.29 -12.03
CA LEU A 230 -4.54 -5.73 -12.05
C LEU A 230 -4.39 -6.26 -13.49
N PRO A 231 -3.36 -5.84 -14.25
CA PRO A 231 -3.11 -6.26 -15.62
C PRO A 231 -2.72 -7.74 -15.74
#